data_edb21200b7cc6e7cc3ef5653f305493a
#
_entry.id   edb21200b7cc6e7cc3ef5653f305493a
#
_cell.length_a   1.000
_cell.length_b   1.000
_cell.length_c   1.000
_cell.angle_alpha   90.00
_cell.angle_beta   90.00
_cell.angle_gamma   90.00
#
_symmetry.space_group_name_H-M   'P 1'
#
loop_
_entity.id
_entity.type
_entity.pdbx_description
1 polymer ?
#
loop_
_entity_poly.entity_id
_entity_poly.type
_entity_poly.pdbx_seq_one_letter_code
_entity_poly.pdbx_strand_id
1 'polypeptide(L)'
;MKKKALQKGIFRKAITLAGAAVASLYLTACGASAPTVSAANPAKDSGNTGSTTVTEEAGTSDDSAAQGQELQTLRFGSPNNGGKMLFELLEVALEQGILDEELASVGYKGEYYPIDAAGPGVNEALAAGNIEIAVYGDFPATSAKSNGIDTTVIGVANGIQPQAIFVRDEAGINSIQDLEGKIVAVGLGTNYQFYWENFVNGENLDLNKIQIVNSFDYATLLTTGDVDAASVGLSQAIYFEQQGLGHTLVDSKDHPDWTTEFLVVASTPFIKEHPEVGVAINRALIRARKVIEENEEALYEAGSSQNYPAELIKAVSQVAGTDGYNPALVVTDTSKRLQTVIDLMYNDGLISTSFDAKDWVDSSYYEKAAAELQ
;
A
#
# COMPACT_ATOMS: atom_id res chain seq x y z
N MET A 1 29.74 2.88 18.69
CA MET A 1 29.30 1.56 19.14
C MET A 1 28.45 1.56 20.42
N LYS A 2 28.84 2.26 21.53
CA LYS A 2 28.03 2.28 22.77
C LYS A 2 26.68 3.06 22.65
N LYS A 3 26.59 4.10 21.81
CA LYS A 3 25.35 4.87 21.59
C LYS A 3 24.27 4.07 20.82
N LYS A 4 24.65 3.28 19.80
CA LYS A 4 23.72 2.42 19.03
C LYS A 4 23.06 1.30 19.87
N ALA A 5 23.76 0.79 20.90
CA ALA A 5 23.21 -0.26 21.76
C ALA A 5 22.12 0.26 22.73
N LEU A 6 22.13 1.56 23.05
CA LEU A 6 21.14 2.16 23.95
C LEU A 6 19.80 2.42 23.21
N GLN A 7 19.85 2.81 21.93
CA GLN A 7 18.66 3.00 21.10
C GLN A 7 17.87 1.69 20.89
N LYS A 8 18.59 0.56 20.68
CA LYS A 8 17.94 -0.77 20.50
C LYS A 8 17.04 -1.23 21.66
N GLY A 9 17.28 -0.71 22.88
CA GLY A 9 16.52 -1.11 24.07
C GLY A 9 15.18 -0.39 24.27
N ILE A 10 14.97 0.75 23.63
CA ILE A 10 13.85 1.66 23.93
C ILE A 10 12.64 1.32 23.09
N PHE A 11 12.82 1.03 21.81
CA PHE A 11 11.73 0.59 20.93
C PHE A 11 11.10 -0.75 21.39
N ARG A 12 11.93 -1.69 21.88
CA ARG A 12 11.40 -2.94 22.48
C ARG A 12 10.51 -2.71 23.71
N LYS A 13 10.76 -1.65 24.50
CA LYS A 13 9.93 -1.34 25.68
C LYS A 13 8.62 -0.65 25.32
N ALA A 14 8.58 0.18 24.28
CA ALA A 14 7.34 0.84 23.84
C ALA A 14 6.33 -0.17 23.23
N ILE A 15 6.82 -1.12 22.44
CA ILE A 15 5.96 -2.17 21.83
C ILE A 15 5.42 -3.13 22.91
N THR A 16 6.19 -3.43 23.95
CA THR A 16 5.76 -4.37 25.01
C THR A 16 4.73 -3.75 25.97
N LEU A 17 4.72 -2.42 26.12
CA LEU A 17 3.71 -1.73 26.96
C LEU A 17 2.37 -1.53 26.26
N ALA A 18 2.35 -1.33 24.94
CA ALA A 18 1.11 -1.22 24.18
C ALA A 18 0.36 -2.55 24.06
N GLY A 19 1.05 -3.69 24.01
CA GLY A 19 0.45 -5.02 23.94
C GLY A 19 -0.16 -5.54 25.24
N ALA A 20 0.22 -4.99 26.41
CA ALA A 20 -0.24 -5.46 27.72
C ALA A 20 -1.53 -4.77 28.22
N ALA A 21 -1.92 -3.66 27.65
CA ALA A 21 -3.08 -2.87 28.12
C ALA A 21 -4.41 -3.28 27.49
N VAL A 22 -4.42 -4.09 26.43
CA VAL A 22 -5.66 -4.48 25.71
C VAL A 22 -6.26 -5.82 26.19
N ALA A 23 -5.56 -6.59 27.02
CA ALA A 23 -5.97 -7.95 27.41
C ALA A 23 -6.85 -8.04 28.69
N SER A 24 -7.26 -6.92 29.33
CA SER A 24 -7.88 -6.97 30.66
C SER A 24 -9.31 -6.42 30.79
N LEU A 25 -10.07 -6.21 29.72
CA LEU A 25 -11.41 -5.60 29.79
C LEU A 25 -12.51 -6.32 29.01
N TYR A 26 -12.54 -7.66 29.01
CA TYR A 26 -13.73 -8.42 28.59
C TYR A 26 -13.98 -9.62 29.52
N LEU A 27 -14.56 -9.33 30.68
CA LEU A 27 -15.32 -10.31 31.47
C LEU A 27 -16.18 -9.55 32.50
N THR A 28 -17.41 -9.23 32.13
CA THR A 28 -18.63 -9.32 32.95
C THR A 28 -19.74 -8.46 32.34
N ALA A 29 -20.72 -9.09 31.72
CA ALA A 29 -22.16 -8.81 31.90
C ALA A 29 -22.97 -9.88 31.15
N CYS A 30 -23.52 -10.83 31.89
CA CYS A 30 -24.64 -11.67 31.47
C CYS A 30 -25.93 -10.85 31.43
N GLY A 31 -26.80 -11.17 30.46
CA GLY A 31 -28.22 -11.02 30.66
C GLY A 31 -28.99 -10.43 29.49
N ALA A 32 -29.83 -11.25 28.90
CA ALA A 32 -31.15 -11.00 28.35
C ALA A 32 -31.35 -10.99 26.83
N SER A 33 -31.97 -12.09 26.37
CA SER A 33 -33.12 -12.19 25.47
C SER A 33 -32.92 -11.95 23.97
N ALA A 34 -32.88 -13.05 23.22
CA ALA A 34 -33.16 -13.11 21.79
C ALA A 34 -34.66 -12.96 21.48
N PRO A 35 -35.04 -12.39 20.35
CA PRO A 35 -36.29 -12.72 19.70
C PRO A 35 -36.04 -13.67 18.52
N THR A 36 -36.75 -14.79 18.58
CA THR A 36 -36.98 -15.74 17.51
C THR A 36 -37.78 -15.12 16.38
N VAL A 37 -37.36 -15.30 15.15
CA VAL A 37 -38.21 -15.12 13.97
C VAL A 37 -38.33 -16.42 13.21
N SER A 38 -39.60 -16.82 13.06
CA SER A 38 -40.16 -18.05 12.52
C SER A 38 -39.89 -18.16 11.01
N ALA A 39 -39.52 -19.36 10.60
CA ALA A 39 -39.52 -19.79 9.21
C ALA A 39 -40.95 -20.04 8.73
N ALA A 40 -41.26 -19.62 7.52
CA ALA A 40 -42.42 -20.05 6.76
C ALA A 40 -41.95 -20.54 5.38
N ASN A 41 -42.21 -21.80 5.12
CA ASN A 41 -42.02 -22.49 3.83
C ASN A 41 -43.42 -22.81 3.21
N PRO A 42 -43.49 -23.30 1.99
CA PRO A 42 -44.22 -22.76 0.84
C PRO A 42 -45.47 -23.57 0.50
N ALA A 43 -46.31 -22.98 -0.31
CA ALA A 43 -47.43 -23.71 -0.95
C ALA A 43 -47.12 -23.93 -2.45
N LYS A 44 -47.22 -25.20 -2.84
CA LYS A 44 -47.34 -25.66 -4.21
C LYS A 44 -48.74 -25.26 -4.76
N ASP A 45 -48.81 -24.90 -6.03
CA ASP A 45 -49.90 -25.41 -6.84
C ASP A 45 -49.52 -25.56 -8.32
N SER A 46 -50.20 -26.50 -8.94
CA SER A 46 -49.95 -27.24 -10.15
C SER A 46 -50.69 -26.68 -11.38
N GLY A 47 -50.07 -26.93 -12.57
CA GLY A 47 -50.82 -27.36 -13.74
C GLY A 47 -51.12 -26.29 -14.78
N ASN A 48 -50.55 -26.39 -15.94
CA ASN A 48 -51.30 -26.81 -17.12
C ASN A 48 -50.41 -27.05 -18.35
N THR A 49 -50.72 -28.13 -19.04
CA THR A 49 -50.18 -28.65 -20.28
C THR A 49 -50.54 -27.78 -21.50
N GLY A 50 -49.65 -27.67 -22.46
CA GLY A 50 -49.87 -27.14 -23.79
C GLY A 50 -48.75 -27.55 -24.75
N SER A 51 -48.92 -28.72 -25.36
CA SER A 51 -48.11 -29.24 -26.49
C SER A 51 -48.37 -28.46 -27.77
N THR A 52 -47.33 -27.96 -28.43
CA THR A 52 -47.42 -27.70 -29.90
C THR A 52 -46.05 -28.03 -30.51
N THR A 53 -46.07 -29.10 -31.28
CA THR A 53 -45.05 -29.55 -32.22
C THR A 53 -45.02 -28.58 -33.42
N VAL A 54 -43.82 -28.06 -33.75
CA VAL A 54 -43.52 -27.57 -35.11
C VAL A 54 -42.09 -28.00 -35.50
N THR A 55 -42.05 -28.58 -36.62
CA THR A 55 -41.10 -29.27 -37.47
C THR A 55 -39.71 -28.62 -37.60
N GLU A 56 -38.69 -29.50 -37.71
CA GLU A 56 -37.31 -29.25 -38.17
C GLU A 56 -37.25 -28.52 -39.52
N GLU A 57 -36.36 -27.52 -39.58
CA GLU A 57 -35.60 -27.22 -40.78
C GLU A 57 -34.12 -27.05 -40.40
N ALA A 58 -33.29 -27.91 -41.01
CA ALA A 58 -31.86 -27.90 -40.88
C ALA A 58 -31.26 -26.71 -41.63
N GLY A 59 -30.74 -25.71 -40.88
CA GLY A 59 -29.88 -24.66 -41.38
C GLY A 59 -28.53 -24.80 -40.75
N THR A 60 -27.55 -25.34 -41.47
CA THR A 60 -26.15 -25.29 -41.13
C THR A 60 -25.67 -23.87 -41.26
N SER A 61 -25.59 -23.16 -40.15
CA SER A 61 -24.76 -21.97 -40.00
C SER A 61 -23.62 -22.33 -39.07
N ASP A 62 -22.44 -22.31 -39.64
CA ASP A 62 -21.13 -22.45 -39.00
C ASP A 62 -20.93 -21.18 -38.16
N ASP A 63 -21.47 -21.19 -36.93
CA ASP A 63 -21.26 -20.15 -35.95
C ASP A 63 -20.26 -20.68 -34.94
N SER A 64 -18.97 -20.56 -35.31
CA SER A 64 -17.86 -20.68 -34.34
C SER A 64 -17.91 -19.48 -33.43
N ALA A 65 -18.93 -19.43 -32.55
CA ALA A 65 -18.95 -18.56 -31.41
C ALA A 65 -17.69 -18.91 -30.60
N ALA A 66 -16.76 -17.97 -30.52
CA ALA A 66 -15.65 -18.00 -29.58
C ALA A 66 -16.27 -18.24 -28.19
N GLN A 67 -16.08 -19.45 -27.66
CA GLN A 67 -16.40 -19.75 -26.27
C GLN A 67 -15.56 -18.78 -25.44
N GLY A 68 -16.18 -17.75 -24.87
CA GLY A 68 -15.53 -16.83 -23.95
C GLY A 68 -14.95 -17.65 -22.81
N GLN A 69 -13.63 -17.75 -22.77
CA GLN A 69 -12.93 -18.41 -21.68
C GLN A 69 -13.29 -17.70 -20.38
N GLU A 70 -13.83 -18.41 -19.40
CA GLU A 70 -14.17 -17.83 -18.10
C GLU A 70 -12.87 -17.35 -17.43
N LEU A 71 -12.77 -16.04 -17.17
CA LEU A 71 -11.58 -15.46 -16.57
C LEU A 71 -11.46 -15.87 -15.10
N GLN A 72 -10.27 -16.26 -14.68
CA GLN A 72 -9.96 -16.53 -13.28
C GLN A 72 -9.87 -15.22 -12.50
N THR A 73 -10.28 -15.24 -11.24
CA THR A 73 -10.15 -14.06 -10.38
C THR A 73 -8.74 -13.95 -9.83
N LEU A 74 -8.16 -12.76 -9.97
CA LEU A 74 -6.90 -12.36 -9.34
C LEU A 74 -7.16 -11.27 -8.32
N ARG A 75 -6.81 -11.54 -7.05
CA ARG A 75 -7.11 -10.65 -5.93
C ARG A 75 -5.92 -9.75 -5.61
N PHE A 76 -6.15 -8.45 -5.70
CA PHE A 76 -5.21 -7.41 -5.33
C PHE A 76 -5.57 -6.83 -3.98
N GLY A 77 -4.57 -6.57 -3.11
CA GLY A 77 -4.73 -5.81 -1.89
C GLY A 77 -3.80 -4.62 -1.83
N SER A 78 -4.30 -3.50 -1.33
CA SER A 78 -3.49 -2.32 -1.07
C SER A 78 -4.01 -1.58 0.18
N PRO A 79 -3.19 -0.74 0.84
CA PRO A 79 -3.71 0.16 1.86
C PRO A 79 -4.83 1.04 1.30
N ASN A 80 -5.90 1.26 2.09
CA ASN A 80 -6.97 2.16 1.67
C ASN A 80 -6.45 3.59 1.48
N ASN A 81 -6.63 4.13 0.29
CA ASN A 81 -6.20 5.47 -0.11
C ASN A 81 -7.39 6.33 -0.55
N GLY A 82 -8.36 6.51 0.36
CA GLY A 82 -9.48 7.44 0.12
C GLY A 82 -10.41 7.05 -1.04
N GLY A 83 -10.57 5.73 -1.27
CA GLY A 83 -11.47 5.18 -2.29
C GLY A 83 -10.77 4.76 -3.58
N LYS A 84 -9.46 4.97 -3.71
CA LYS A 84 -8.67 4.39 -4.79
C LYS A 84 -8.34 2.92 -4.46
N MET A 85 -8.22 2.10 -5.49
CA MET A 85 -8.08 0.65 -5.34
C MET A 85 -6.61 0.22 -5.28
N LEU A 86 -5.75 0.95 -5.97
CA LEU A 86 -4.32 0.69 -6.06
C LEU A 86 -3.54 1.99 -5.84
N PHE A 87 -2.27 2.02 -6.22
CA PHE A 87 -1.40 3.17 -6.08
C PHE A 87 -0.72 3.52 -7.40
N GLU A 88 -0.62 4.83 -7.65
CA GLU A 88 0.25 5.46 -8.64
C GLU A 88 0.09 4.84 -10.04
N LEU A 89 1.15 4.30 -10.65
CA LEU A 89 1.09 3.73 -12.00
C LEU A 89 0.05 2.63 -12.17
N LEU A 90 -0.18 1.80 -11.14
CA LEU A 90 -1.21 0.75 -11.24
C LEU A 90 -2.63 1.31 -11.12
N GLU A 91 -2.83 2.39 -10.37
CA GLU A 91 -4.13 3.08 -10.35
C GLU A 91 -4.39 3.75 -11.71
N VAL A 92 -3.38 4.41 -12.31
CA VAL A 92 -3.49 4.93 -13.69
C VAL A 92 -3.84 3.79 -14.67
N ALA A 93 -3.16 2.65 -14.58
CA ALA A 93 -3.43 1.50 -15.44
C ALA A 93 -4.86 0.99 -15.26
N LEU A 94 -5.37 0.96 -14.02
CA LEU A 94 -6.72 0.51 -13.70
C LEU A 94 -7.78 1.49 -14.24
N GLU A 95 -7.65 2.78 -13.95
CA GLU A 95 -8.60 3.81 -14.41
C GLU A 95 -8.67 3.94 -15.94
N GLN A 96 -7.54 3.68 -16.62
CA GLN A 96 -7.48 3.66 -18.09
C GLN A 96 -7.93 2.31 -18.69
N GLY A 97 -8.32 1.32 -17.88
CA GLY A 97 -8.70 -0.02 -18.32
C GLY A 97 -7.54 -0.87 -18.83
N ILE A 98 -6.30 -0.37 -18.75
CA ILE A 98 -5.10 -1.05 -19.23
C ILE A 98 -4.81 -2.30 -18.41
N LEU A 99 -4.94 -2.22 -17.08
CA LEU A 99 -4.68 -3.35 -16.19
C LEU A 99 -5.65 -4.49 -16.47
N ASP A 100 -6.94 -4.20 -16.62
CA ASP A 100 -7.97 -5.20 -16.90
C ASP A 100 -7.75 -5.84 -18.27
N GLU A 101 -7.38 -5.05 -19.30
CA GLU A 101 -7.04 -5.57 -20.63
C GLU A 101 -5.85 -6.53 -20.58
N GLU A 102 -4.74 -6.16 -19.90
CA GLU A 102 -3.56 -6.99 -19.80
C GLU A 102 -3.82 -8.26 -19.01
N LEU A 103 -4.58 -8.20 -17.93
CA LEU A 103 -4.98 -9.38 -17.16
C LEU A 103 -5.87 -10.31 -17.97
N ALA A 104 -6.86 -9.75 -18.68
CA ALA A 104 -7.75 -10.55 -19.54
C ALA A 104 -6.97 -11.27 -20.64
N SER A 105 -5.91 -10.66 -21.19
CA SER A 105 -5.05 -11.28 -22.21
C SER A 105 -4.36 -12.58 -21.77
N VAL A 106 -4.25 -12.77 -20.43
CA VAL A 106 -3.65 -13.95 -19.82
C VAL A 106 -4.66 -14.79 -19.00
N GLY A 107 -5.97 -14.54 -19.19
CA GLY A 107 -7.05 -15.35 -18.61
C GLY A 107 -7.50 -14.93 -17.22
N TYR A 108 -7.19 -13.71 -16.77
CA TYR A 108 -7.56 -13.20 -15.46
C TYR A 108 -8.44 -11.96 -15.50
N LYS A 109 -9.18 -11.74 -14.41
CA LYS A 109 -9.86 -10.48 -14.07
C LYS A 109 -9.43 -10.05 -12.68
N GLY A 110 -9.19 -8.75 -12.48
CA GLY A 110 -8.83 -8.19 -11.18
C GLY A 110 -10.03 -8.09 -10.24
N GLU A 111 -9.79 -8.37 -8.95
CA GLU A 111 -10.62 -7.94 -7.84
C GLU A 111 -9.74 -7.17 -6.85
N TYR A 112 -10.20 -5.99 -6.41
CA TYR A 112 -9.37 -5.01 -5.72
C TYR A 112 -9.89 -4.75 -4.32
N TYR A 113 -9.02 -4.90 -3.31
CA TYR A 113 -9.37 -4.83 -1.89
C TYR A 113 -8.58 -3.71 -1.20
N PRO A 114 -9.17 -2.52 -0.98
CA PRO A 114 -8.58 -1.50 -0.13
C PRO A 114 -8.65 -1.94 1.34
N ILE A 115 -7.52 -1.89 2.04
CA ILE A 115 -7.33 -2.45 3.40
C ILE A 115 -7.07 -1.31 4.39
N ASP A 116 -8.00 -1.09 5.34
CA ASP A 116 -7.94 0.03 6.29
C ASP A 116 -6.79 -0.08 7.30
N ALA A 117 -6.33 -1.29 7.62
CA ALA A 117 -5.22 -1.52 8.54
C ALA A 117 -3.84 -1.24 7.93
N ALA A 118 -3.78 -0.51 6.81
CA ALA A 118 -2.56 -0.11 6.11
C ALA A 118 -1.64 -1.31 5.77
N GLY A 119 -0.31 -1.09 5.73
CA GLY A 119 0.66 -2.14 5.40
C GLY A 119 0.58 -3.40 6.26
N PRO A 120 0.46 -3.31 7.59
CA PRO A 120 0.25 -4.49 8.45
C PRO A 120 -0.96 -5.33 8.05
N GLY A 121 -2.09 -4.70 7.71
CA GLY A 121 -3.29 -5.43 7.25
C GLY A 121 -3.09 -6.11 5.88
N VAL A 122 -2.31 -5.51 4.99
CA VAL A 122 -1.91 -6.14 3.71
C VAL A 122 -1.07 -7.40 3.98
N ASN A 123 -0.14 -7.34 4.94
CA ASN A 123 0.64 -8.50 5.36
C ASN A 123 -0.23 -9.64 5.90
N GLU A 124 -1.25 -9.32 6.70
CA GLU A 124 -2.21 -10.30 7.20
C GLU A 124 -3.00 -10.93 6.05
N ALA A 125 -3.45 -10.15 5.06
CA ALA A 125 -4.19 -10.65 3.90
C ALA A 125 -3.33 -11.57 3.02
N LEU A 126 -2.04 -11.24 2.79
CA LEU A 126 -1.08 -12.10 2.09
C LEU A 126 -0.85 -13.40 2.86
N ALA A 127 -0.59 -13.32 4.17
CA ALA A 127 -0.35 -14.48 5.02
C ALA A 127 -1.56 -15.44 5.07
N ALA A 128 -2.76 -14.90 5.01
CA ALA A 128 -4.01 -15.68 5.00
C ALA A 128 -4.37 -16.25 3.62
N GLY A 129 -3.66 -15.84 2.54
CA GLY A 129 -4.00 -16.20 1.16
C GLY A 129 -5.31 -15.55 0.67
N ASN A 130 -5.68 -14.42 1.26
CA ASN A 130 -6.86 -13.65 0.85
C ASN A 130 -6.60 -12.81 -0.41
N ILE A 131 -5.35 -12.52 -0.70
CA ILE A 131 -4.87 -11.81 -1.90
C ILE A 131 -3.64 -12.53 -2.47
N GLU A 132 -3.47 -12.48 -3.78
CA GLU A 132 -2.28 -12.98 -4.49
C GLU A 132 -1.26 -11.89 -4.76
N ILE A 133 -1.74 -10.66 -5.01
CA ILE A 133 -0.92 -9.51 -5.35
C ILE A 133 -1.16 -8.40 -4.33
N ALA A 134 -0.08 -7.81 -3.85
CA ALA A 134 -0.13 -6.62 -2.99
C ALA A 134 0.56 -5.43 -3.67
N VAL A 135 -0.04 -4.23 -3.53
CA VAL A 135 0.56 -2.97 -3.98
C VAL A 135 0.69 -2.07 -2.75
N TYR A 136 1.89 -1.98 -2.20
CA TYR A 136 2.10 -1.29 -0.92
C TYR A 136 3.58 -0.95 -0.67
N GLY A 137 3.83 -0.25 0.42
CA GLY A 137 5.16 0.25 0.75
C GLY A 137 6.20 -0.85 1.03
N ASP A 138 7.43 -0.54 0.70
CA ASP A 138 8.59 -1.41 0.88
C ASP A 138 8.88 -1.77 2.35
N PHE A 139 8.64 -0.86 3.29
CA PHE A 139 8.86 -1.10 4.72
C PHE A 139 7.95 -2.20 5.28
N PRO A 140 6.60 -2.15 5.16
CA PRO A 140 5.75 -3.26 5.56
C PRO A 140 5.99 -4.53 4.74
N ALA A 141 6.35 -4.43 3.45
CA ALA A 141 6.70 -5.57 2.62
C ALA A 141 7.94 -6.29 3.14
N THR A 142 8.97 -5.55 3.55
CA THR A 142 10.18 -6.08 4.18
C THR A 142 9.85 -6.81 5.49
N SER A 143 8.96 -6.24 6.30
CA SER A 143 8.49 -6.90 7.53
C SER A 143 7.80 -8.24 7.22
N ALA A 144 6.92 -8.28 6.20
CA ALA A 144 6.26 -9.51 5.75
C ALA A 144 7.28 -10.60 5.37
N LYS A 145 8.24 -10.27 4.51
CA LYS A 145 9.29 -11.20 4.07
C LYS A 145 10.15 -11.71 5.22
N SER A 146 10.59 -10.82 6.11
CA SER A 146 11.38 -11.19 7.29
C SER A 146 10.62 -12.10 8.26
N ASN A 147 9.29 -11.99 8.32
CA ASN A 147 8.42 -12.83 9.13
C ASN A 147 8.03 -14.15 8.44
N GLY A 148 8.62 -14.45 7.27
CA GLY A 148 8.48 -15.72 6.57
C GLY A 148 7.25 -15.81 5.65
N ILE A 149 6.58 -14.68 5.34
CA ILE A 149 5.55 -14.67 4.30
C ILE A 149 6.28 -14.79 2.95
N ASP A 150 5.98 -15.89 2.22
CA ASP A 150 6.70 -16.23 0.99
C ASP A 150 6.21 -15.36 -0.17
N THR A 151 6.93 -14.26 -0.38
CA THR A 151 6.61 -13.23 -1.37
C THR A 151 7.79 -12.96 -2.30
N THR A 152 7.48 -12.45 -3.49
CA THR A 152 8.43 -11.99 -4.51
C THR A 152 8.03 -10.58 -4.96
N VAL A 153 8.98 -9.65 -5.02
CA VAL A 153 8.79 -8.33 -5.64
C VAL A 153 8.88 -8.51 -7.15
N ILE A 154 7.81 -8.17 -7.86
CA ILE A 154 7.69 -8.36 -9.31
C ILE A 154 7.63 -7.06 -10.10
N GLY A 155 7.50 -5.90 -9.41
CA GLY A 155 7.40 -4.60 -10.07
C GLY A 155 7.44 -3.45 -9.08
N VAL A 156 7.46 -2.23 -9.59
CA VAL A 156 7.43 -0.97 -8.85
C VAL A 156 6.31 -0.09 -9.41
N ALA A 157 5.39 0.30 -8.54
CA ALA A 157 4.30 1.22 -8.88
C ALA A 157 4.71 2.68 -8.71
N ASN A 158 5.58 2.98 -7.72
CA ASN A 158 6.21 4.28 -7.50
C ASN A 158 7.53 4.07 -6.76
N GLY A 159 8.61 4.65 -7.28
CA GLY A 159 9.95 4.56 -6.67
C GLY A 159 10.28 5.67 -5.68
N ILE A 160 9.42 6.69 -5.54
CA ILE A 160 9.62 7.81 -4.59
C ILE A 160 8.28 8.21 -4.01
N GLN A 161 8.13 8.04 -2.70
CA GLN A 161 6.97 8.52 -1.97
C GLN A 161 7.35 9.70 -1.08
N PRO A 162 7.03 10.95 -1.45
CA PRO A 162 7.39 12.12 -0.65
C PRO A 162 6.71 12.11 0.72
N GLN A 163 7.49 12.43 1.75
CA GLN A 163 7.04 12.46 3.13
C GLN A 163 7.48 13.75 3.83
N ALA A 164 6.88 14.02 5.00
CA ALA A 164 7.15 15.22 5.78
C ALA A 164 7.02 14.96 7.29
N ILE A 165 7.69 15.81 8.06
CA ILE A 165 7.40 16.04 9.47
C ILE A 165 6.54 17.29 9.55
N PHE A 166 5.30 17.13 9.94
CA PHE A 166 4.33 18.18 10.13
C PHE A 166 4.25 18.58 11.61
N VAL A 167 4.14 19.86 11.90
CA VAL A 167 4.08 20.37 13.27
C VAL A 167 2.88 21.31 13.44
N ARG A 168 2.23 21.24 14.61
CA ARG A 168 1.14 22.13 14.97
C ARG A 168 1.70 23.51 15.36
N ASP A 169 1.09 24.60 14.90
CA ASP A 169 1.59 25.98 15.13
C ASP A 169 1.72 26.30 16.62
N GLU A 170 0.73 25.89 17.44
CA GLU A 170 0.73 26.16 18.88
C GLU A 170 1.73 25.31 19.66
N ALA A 171 2.36 24.31 19.04
CA ALA A 171 3.39 23.49 19.68
C ALA A 171 4.71 24.25 19.91
N GLY A 172 4.90 25.40 19.23
CA GLY A 172 6.08 26.24 19.38
C GLY A 172 7.35 25.55 18.87
N ILE A 173 7.23 24.70 17.82
CA ILE A 173 8.33 24.01 17.15
C ILE A 173 8.76 24.89 15.98
N ASN A 174 9.97 25.43 16.01
CA ASN A 174 10.55 26.28 14.98
C ASN A 174 11.83 25.72 14.39
N SER A 175 12.35 24.66 14.97
CA SER A 175 13.54 23.95 14.51
C SER A 175 13.38 22.45 14.77
N ILE A 176 14.19 21.65 14.08
CA ILE A 176 14.21 20.19 14.24
C ILE A 176 14.51 19.79 15.70
N GLN A 177 15.40 20.53 16.39
CA GLN A 177 15.77 20.25 17.77
C GLN A 177 14.63 20.53 18.77
N ASP A 178 13.65 21.36 18.41
CA ASP A 178 12.49 21.63 19.26
C ASP A 178 11.53 20.42 19.36
N LEU A 179 11.73 19.39 18.53
CA LEU A 179 11.02 18.10 18.65
C LEU A 179 11.40 17.33 19.92
N GLU A 180 12.57 17.58 20.51
CA GLU A 180 12.90 17.00 21.81
C GLU A 180 11.96 17.56 22.92
N GLY A 181 11.35 16.65 23.65
CA GLY A 181 10.33 16.97 24.67
C GLY A 181 8.89 16.99 24.13
N LYS A 182 8.68 16.69 22.85
CA LYS A 182 7.37 16.72 22.19
C LYS A 182 6.76 15.34 22.03
N ILE A 183 5.47 15.36 21.71
CA ILE A 183 4.67 14.17 21.39
C ILE A 183 4.50 14.11 19.87
N VAL A 184 4.96 13.03 19.24
CA VAL A 184 4.94 12.85 17.78
C VAL A 184 4.09 11.64 17.40
N ALA A 185 3.13 11.83 16.52
CA ALA A 185 2.36 10.73 15.92
C ALA A 185 3.15 10.10 14.77
N VAL A 186 3.28 8.78 14.79
CA VAL A 186 3.95 7.99 13.75
C VAL A 186 3.15 6.71 13.51
N GLY A 187 2.75 6.46 12.27
CA GLY A 187 2.13 5.19 11.90
C GLY A 187 3.17 4.07 11.89
N LEU A 188 3.24 3.30 12.99
CA LEU A 188 4.25 2.23 13.13
C LEU A 188 3.95 1.06 12.18
N GLY A 189 5.01 0.45 11.68
CA GLY A 189 4.93 -0.65 10.71
C GLY A 189 4.67 -0.18 9.27
N THR A 190 4.85 1.12 8.99
CA THR A 190 4.62 1.72 7.68
C THR A 190 5.80 2.55 7.21
N ASN A 191 5.70 3.05 5.98
CA ASN A 191 6.66 3.95 5.36
C ASN A 191 6.87 5.24 6.18
N TYR A 192 5.85 5.71 6.92
CA TYR A 192 5.97 6.86 7.83
C TYR A 192 6.96 6.59 8.96
N GLN A 193 7.02 5.35 9.45
CA GLN A 193 8.05 4.96 10.42
C GLN A 193 9.44 4.94 9.79
N PHE A 194 9.58 4.44 8.56
CA PHE A 194 10.88 4.46 7.86
C PHE A 194 11.44 5.88 7.73
N TYR A 195 10.60 6.82 7.27
CA TYR A 195 11.00 8.23 7.16
C TYR A 195 11.38 8.82 8.51
N TRP A 196 10.56 8.57 9.55
CA TRP A 196 10.82 9.00 10.91
C TRP A 196 12.16 8.47 11.47
N GLU A 197 12.45 7.18 11.30
CA GLU A 197 13.70 6.59 11.77
C GLU A 197 14.93 7.20 11.08
N ASN A 198 14.88 7.38 9.76
CA ASN A 198 15.95 8.04 9.02
C ASN A 198 16.11 9.50 9.44
N PHE A 199 15.00 10.22 9.60
CA PHE A 199 14.98 11.60 10.06
C PHE A 199 15.64 11.75 11.44
N VAL A 200 15.22 10.98 12.43
CA VAL A 200 15.79 11.03 13.77
C VAL A 200 17.27 10.68 13.78
N ASN A 201 17.66 9.66 13.03
CA ASN A 201 19.05 9.24 12.93
C ASN A 201 19.92 10.27 12.20
N GLY A 202 19.41 10.84 11.09
CA GLY A 202 20.09 11.84 10.28
C GLY A 202 20.32 13.15 11.05
N GLU A 203 19.30 13.58 11.76
CA GLU A 203 19.30 14.83 12.53
C GLU A 203 19.89 14.69 13.96
N ASN A 204 20.29 13.47 14.34
CA ASN A 204 20.86 13.16 15.66
C ASN A 204 19.95 13.54 16.85
N LEU A 205 18.63 13.38 16.71
CA LEU A 205 17.69 13.62 17.79
C LEU A 205 17.78 12.54 18.89
N ASP A 206 17.55 12.93 20.14
CA ASP A 206 17.47 12.00 21.26
C ASP A 206 16.06 11.44 21.42
N LEU A 207 15.82 10.26 20.86
CA LEU A 207 14.53 9.56 20.95
C LEU A 207 14.02 9.35 22.39
N ASN A 208 14.91 9.34 23.41
CA ASN A 208 14.46 9.22 24.80
C ASN A 208 13.69 10.44 25.29
N LYS A 209 13.80 11.55 24.58
CA LYS A 209 13.12 12.81 24.89
C LYS A 209 11.85 13.01 24.05
N ILE A 210 11.58 12.13 23.10
CA ILE A 210 10.41 12.24 22.20
C ILE A 210 9.41 11.14 22.55
N GLN A 211 8.17 11.50 22.79
CA GLN A 211 7.10 10.54 23.01
C GLN A 211 6.46 10.18 21.67
N ILE A 212 6.44 8.90 21.31
CA ILE A 212 5.80 8.43 20.09
C ILE A 212 4.40 7.90 20.39
N VAL A 213 3.42 8.37 19.60
CA VAL A 213 2.04 7.88 19.58
C VAL A 213 1.82 7.14 18.26
N ASN A 214 1.52 5.83 18.34
CA ASN A 214 1.17 5.05 17.17
C ASN A 214 -0.28 5.34 16.76
N SER A 215 -0.47 6.09 15.69
CA SER A 215 -1.79 6.44 15.17
C SER A 215 -1.71 6.83 13.70
N PHE A 216 -2.84 6.67 13.00
CA PHE A 216 -3.09 7.21 11.66
C PHE A 216 -4.13 8.34 11.67
N ASP A 217 -4.75 8.63 12.82
CA ASP A 217 -5.72 9.73 12.99
C ASP A 217 -5.01 11.05 13.29
N TYR A 218 -4.08 11.42 12.42
CA TYR A 218 -3.23 12.60 12.59
C TYR A 218 -4.03 13.90 12.68
N ALA A 219 -5.09 14.04 11.84
CA ALA A 219 -5.90 15.27 11.82
C ALA A 219 -6.57 15.52 13.15
N THR A 220 -7.20 14.50 13.75
CA THR A 220 -7.82 14.62 15.08
C THR A 220 -6.79 14.96 16.16
N LEU A 221 -5.69 14.19 16.21
CA LEU A 221 -4.66 14.38 17.23
C LEU A 221 -3.98 15.74 17.18
N LEU A 222 -3.72 16.26 15.97
CA LEU A 222 -3.17 17.61 15.76
C LEU A 222 -4.20 18.68 16.15
N THR A 223 -5.48 18.51 15.78
CA THR A 223 -6.54 19.46 16.10
C THR A 223 -6.81 19.54 17.60
N THR A 224 -6.83 18.41 18.30
CA THR A 224 -7.06 18.38 19.76
C THR A 224 -5.83 18.79 20.58
N GLY A 225 -4.65 18.78 19.97
CA GLY A 225 -3.38 19.05 20.64
C GLY A 225 -2.86 17.86 21.45
N ASP A 226 -3.35 16.65 21.20
CA ASP A 226 -2.88 15.42 21.84
C ASP A 226 -1.49 15.03 21.31
N VAL A 227 -1.10 15.54 20.12
CA VAL A 227 0.27 15.48 19.61
C VAL A 227 0.74 16.85 19.14
N ASP A 228 2.05 17.07 19.16
CA ASP A 228 2.71 18.29 18.72
C ASP A 228 3.13 18.23 17.25
N ALA A 229 3.43 17.03 16.77
CA ALA A 229 3.92 16.77 15.42
C ALA A 229 3.48 15.40 14.91
N ALA A 230 3.63 15.18 13.60
CA ALA A 230 3.33 13.91 12.94
C ALA A 230 4.29 13.63 11.79
N SER A 231 4.67 12.35 11.59
CA SER A 231 5.32 11.86 10.38
C SER A 231 4.25 11.40 9.40
N VAL A 232 4.15 12.08 8.26
CA VAL A 232 3.02 11.94 7.31
C VAL A 232 3.51 11.94 5.86
N GLY A 233 2.65 11.56 4.92
CA GLY A 233 2.88 11.80 3.50
C GLY A 233 2.85 13.30 3.18
N LEU A 234 3.62 13.74 2.17
CA LEU A 234 3.67 15.16 1.81
C LEU A 234 2.31 15.68 1.36
N SER A 235 1.51 14.89 0.65
CA SER A 235 0.12 15.26 0.30
C SER A 235 -0.73 15.57 1.53
N GLN A 236 -0.56 14.76 2.57
CA GLN A 236 -1.27 14.94 3.84
C GLN A 236 -0.78 16.19 4.58
N ALA A 237 0.53 16.45 4.58
CA ALA A 237 1.10 17.67 5.17
C ALA A 237 0.55 18.93 4.49
N ILE A 238 0.56 18.99 3.17
CA ILE A 238 0.01 20.12 2.40
C ILE A 238 -1.50 20.30 2.69
N TYR A 239 -2.25 19.19 2.74
CA TYR A 239 -3.65 19.25 3.08
C TYR A 239 -3.87 19.83 4.50
N PHE A 240 -3.08 19.43 5.48
CA PHE A 240 -3.16 19.96 6.85
C PHE A 240 -2.80 21.44 6.93
N GLU A 241 -1.82 21.92 6.15
CA GLU A 241 -1.52 23.34 6.03
C GLU A 241 -2.73 24.13 5.51
N GLN A 242 -3.38 23.63 4.46
CA GLN A 242 -4.59 24.25 3.90
C GLN A 242 -5.76 24.31 4.90
N GLN A 243 -5.81 23.36 5.84
CA GLN A 243 -6.79 23.36 6.94
C GLN A 243 -6.37 24.25 8.13
N GLY A 244 -5.17 24.84 8.09
CA GLY A 244 -4.66 25.67 9.18
C GLY A 244 -4.32 24.90 10.46
N LEU A 245 -3.95 23.61 10.33
CA LEU A 245 -3.58 22.77 11.48
C LEU A 245 -2.13 22.99 11.92
N GLY A 246 -1.31 23.61 11.09
CA GLY A 246 0.10 23.86 11.36
C GLY A 246 0.89 24.03 10.06
N HIS A 247 2.17 23.66 10.08
CA HIS A 247 3.06 23.77 8.93
C HIS A 247 4.01 22.59 8.81
N THR A 248 4.57 22.38 7.60
CA THR A 248 5.63 21.42 7.35
C THR A 248 6.95 21.94 7.92
N LEU A 249 7.53 21.22 8.87
CA LEU A 249 8.84 21.53 9.45
C LEU A 249 9.97 21.15 8.50
N VAL A 250 9.87 19.96 7.90
CA VAL A 250 10.82 19.43 6.93
C VAL A 250 10.11 18.41 6.02
N ASP A 251 10.50 18.35 4.78
CA ASP A 251 10.02 17.35 3.84
C ASP A 251 11.19 16.55 3.24
N SER A 252 10.87 15.51 2.47
CA SER A 252 11.83 14.59 1.87
C SER A 252 12.55 15.15 0.64
N LYS A 253 12.30 16.40 0.23
CA LYS A 253 12.95 17.02 -0.92
C LYS A 253 14.48 17.09 -0.75
N ASP A 254 14.92 17.38 0.48
CA ASP A 254 16.35 17.47 0.79
C ASP A 254 16.98 16.09 1.08
N HIS A 255 16.16 15.06 1.30
CA HIS A 255 16.57 13.69 1.63
C HIS A 255 15.74 12.65 0.85
N PRO A 256 15.88 12.60 -0.49
CA PRO A 256 15.12 11.65 -1.31
C PRO A 256 15.46 10.19 -1.02
N ASP A 257 16.64 9.91 -0.46
CA ASP A 257 17.09 8.59 0.00
C ASP A 257 16.39 8.10 1.29
N TRP A 258 15.68 8.98 2.00
CA TRP A 258 14.84 8.61 3.14
C TRP A 258 13.39 8.29 2.74
N THR A 259 13.07 8.40 1.47
CA THR A 259 11.77 8.04 0.94
C THR A 259 11.66 6.54 0.68
N THR A 260 10.46 6.08 0.45
CA THR A 260 10.10 4.68 0.25
C THR A 260 9.56 4.45 -1.15
N GLU A 261 9.47 3.17 -1.54
CA GLU A 261 8.87 2.72 -2.79
C GLU A 261 7.49 2.11 -2.54
N PHE A 262 6.58 2.23 -3.51
CA PHE A 262 5.43 1.35 -3.62
C PHE A 262 5.77 0.21 -4.56
N LEU A 263 5.76 -0.99 -4.00
CA LEU A 263 6.11 -2.22 -4.68
C LEU A 263 4.87 -2.95 -5.19
N VAL A 264 5.03 -3.72 -6.25
CA VAL A 264 4.12 -4.79 -6.62
C VAL A 264 4.72 -6.11 -6.12
N VAL A 265 4.06 -6.69 -5.13
CA VAL A 265 4.52 -7.90 -4.43
C VAL A 265 3.53 -9.02 -4.67
N ALA A 266 4.01 -10.15 -5.15
CA ALA A 266 3.20 -11.33 -5.38
C ALA A 266 3.46 -12.42 -4.34
N SER A 267 2.46 -13.23 -4.03
CA SER A 267 2.66 -14.53 -3.39
C SER A 267 3.60 -15.37 -4.25
N THR A 268 4.73 -15.83 -3.69
CA THR A 268 5.74 -16.59 -4.45
C THR A 268 5.19 -17.90 -5.02
N PRO A 269 4.39 -18.70 -4.30
CA PRO A 269 3.75 -19.88 -4.88
C PRO A 269 2.89 -19.54 -6.10
N PHE A 270 2.05 -18.50 -5.98
CA PHE A 270 1.16 -18.08 -7.06
C PHE A 270 1.95 -17.62 -8.30
N ILE A 271 2.91 -16.71 -8.14
CA ILE A 271 3.60 -16.13 -9.29
C ILE A 271 4.55 -17.11 -10.00
N LYS A 272 5.01 -18.14 -9.31
CA LYS A 272 5.78 -19.26 -9.92
C LYS A 272 4.89 -20.15 -10.78
N GLU A 273 3.64 -20.37 -10.37
CA GLU A 273 2.66 -21.16 -11.12
C GLU A 273 2.05 -20.37 -12.29
N HIS A 274 1.93 -19.04 -12.13
CA HIS A 274 1.31 -18.11 -13.08
C HIS A 274 2.24 -16.95 -13.49
N PRO A 275 3.41 -17.24 -14.09
CA PRO A 275 4.40 -16.22 -14.42
C PRO A 275 3.88 -15.20 -15.48
N GLU A 276 2.91 -15.58 -16.31
CA GLU A 276 2.25 -14.70 -17.28
C GLU A 276 1.54 -13.51 -16.62
N VAL A 277 1.04 -13.69 -15.41
CA VAL A 277 0.41 -12.61 -14.64
C VAL A 277 1.42 -11.52 -14.28
N GLY A 278 2.63 -11.89 -13.86
CA GLY A 278 3.69 -10.93 -13.57
C GLY A 278 4.10 -10.12 -14.80
N VAL A 279 4.14 -10.76 -15.97
CA VAL A 279 4.43 -10.08 -17.24
C VAL A 279 3.29 -9.13 -17.61
N ALA A 280 2.02 -9.55 -17.49
CA ALA A 280 0.85 -8.73 -17.79
C ALA A 280 0.79 -7.48 -16.90
N ILE A 281 1.03 -7.62 -15.58
CA ILE A 281 1.10 -6.48 -14.66
C ILE A 281 2.21 -5.51 -15.06
N ASN A 282 3.38 -6.00 -15.45
CA ASN A 282 4.47 -5.12 -15.88
C ASN A 282 4.21 -4.47 -17.25
N ARG A 283 3.50 -5.13 -18.19
CA ARG A 283 3.01 -4.45 -19.41
C ARG A 283 2.07 -3.31 -19.04
N ALA A 284 1.16 -3.53 -18.08
CA ALA A 284 0.26 -2.48 -17.61
C ALA A 284 1.03 -1.30 -17.00
N LEU A 285 2.05 -1.54 -16.17
CA LEU A 285 2.91 -0.49 -15.62
C LEU A 285 3.64 0.32 -16.70
N ILE A 286 4.23 -0.36 -17.70
CA ILE A 286 4.93 0.29 -18.82
C ILE A 286 3.96 1.13 -19.67
N ARG A 287 2.77 0.61 -19.95
CA ARG A 287 1.73 1.33 -20.68
C ARG A 287 1.22 2.54 -19.90
N ALA A 288 0.97 2.40 -18.59
CA ALA A 288 0.58 3.50 -17.72
C ALA A 288 1.65 4.59 -17.67
N ARG A 289 2.95 4.22 -17.64
CA ARG A 289 4.03 5.19 -17.75
C ARG A 289 3.94 6.02 -19.04
N LYS A 290 3.67 5.41 -20.18
CA LYS A 290 3.45 6.13 -21.44
C LYS A 290 2.26 7.08 -21.39
N VAL A 291 1.15 6.65 -20.71
CA VAL A 291 0.00 7.54 -20.51
C VAL A 291 0.40 8.81 -19.77
N ILE A 292 1.14 8.72 -18.67
CA ILE A 292 1.54 9.91 -17.90
C ILE A 292 2.60 10.75 -18.62
N GLU A 293 3.43 10.16 -19.47
CA GLU A 293 4.38 10.90 -20.34
C GLU A 293 3.67 11.75 -21.41
N GLU A 294 2.53 11.28 -21.89
CA GLU A 294 1.69 11.99 -22.84
C GLU A 294 0.71 12.97 -22.17
N ASN A 295 0.24 12.63 -20.98
CA ASN A 295 -0.73 13.39 -20.21
C ASN A 295 -0.53 13.18 -18.68
N GLU A 296 0.22 14.07 -18.05
CA GLU A 296 0.48 14.01 -16.59
C GLU A 296 -0.79 14.12 -15.74
N GLU A 297 -1.88 14.74 -16.24
CA GLU A 297 -3.14 14.87 -15.51
C GLU A 297 -3.71 13.49 -15.14
N ALA A 298 -3.46 12.44 -15.93
CA ALA A 298 -3.89 11.07 -15.60
C ALA A 298 -3.29 10.59 -14.27
N LEU A 299 -2.04 10.98 -13.95
CA LEU A 299 -1.43 10.67 -12.66
C LEU A 299 -2.10 11.44 -11.53
N TYR A 300 -2.38 12.73 -11.74
CA TYR A 300 -2.99 13.57 -10.72
C TYR A 300 -4.43 13.13 -10.40
N GLU A 301 -5.18 12.74 -11.42
CA GLU A 301 -6.53 12.18 -11.26
C GLU A 301 -6.49 10.84 -10.53
N ALA A 302 -5.59 9.93 -10.93
CA ALA A 302 -5.43 8.63 -10.29
C ALA A 302 -5.03 8.74 -8.81
N GLY A 303 -4.18 9.69 -8.43
CA GLY A 303 -3.82 9.96 -7.04
C GLY A 303 -4.87 10.75 -6.25
N SER A 304 -5.88 11.33 -6.93
CA SER A 304 -6.84 12.22 -6.30
C SER A 304 -7.89 11.50 -5.47
N SER A 305 -8.38 12.16 -4.42
CA SER A 305 -9.50 11.70 -3.60
C SER A 305 -10.27 12.91 -3.06
N GLN A 306 -11.32 12.67 -2.28
CA GLN A 306 -12.11 13.75 -1.68
C GLN A 306 -11.25 14.71 -0.84
N ASN A 307 -10.22 14.22 -0.15
CA ASN A 307 -9.34 15.03 0.69
C ASN A 307 -8.08 15.49 -0.04
N TYR A 308 -7.72 14.85 -1.14
CA TYR A 308 -6.50 15.10 -1.90
C TYR A 308 -6.86 15.39 -3.36
N PRO A 309 -7.28 16.63 -3.70
CA PRO A 309 -7.64 16.99 -5.07
C PRO A 309 -6.42 16.92 -6.00
N ALA A 310 -6.67 16.83 -7.31
CA ALA A 310 -5.63 16.65 -8.32
C ALA A 310 -4.53 17.72 -8.27
N GLU A 311 -4.86 18.98 -7.96
CA GLU A 311 -3.87 20.05 -7.82
C GLU A 311 -2.88 19.81 -6.67
N LEU A 312 -3.34 19.17 -5.58
CA LEU A 312 -2.47 18.80 -4.47
C LEU A 312 -1.54 17.66 -4.89
N ILE A 313 -2.07 16.65 -5.57
CA ILE A 313 -1.25 15.54 -6.11
C ILE A 313 -0.22 16.06 -7.09
N LYS A 314 -0.59 17.01 -7.94
CA LYS A 314 0.34 17.72 -8.84
C LYS A 314 1.49 18.39 -8.09
N ALA A 315 1.21 19.10 -7.01
CA ALA A 315 2.25 19.75 -6.20
C ALA A 315 3.21 18.71 -5.59
N VAL A 316 2.70 17.58 -5.12
CA VAL A 316 3.53 16.47 -4.59
C VAL A 316 4.37 15.82 -5.68
N SER A 317 3.79 15.58 -6.86
CA SER A 317 4.48 14.97 -8.00
C SER A 317 5.63 15.85 -8.49
N GLN A 318 5.52 17.17 -8.37
CA GLN A 318 6.62 18.10 -8.69
C GLN A 318 7.81 17.96 -7.72
N VAL A 319 7.57 17.54 -6.48
CA VAL A 319 8.65 17.24 -5.51
C VAL A 319 9.28 15.88 -5.79
N ALA A 320 8.47 14.87 -6.11
CA ALA A 320 8.95 13.51 -6.42
C ALA A 320 9.74 13.47 -7.74
N GLY A 321 9.38 14.33 -8.70
CA GLY A 321 9.85 14.24 -10.07
C GLY A 321 9.20 13.08 -10.84
N THR A 322 9.23 13.15 -12.17
CA THR A 322 8.63 12.10 -13.02
C THR A 322 9.42 10.79 -13.03
N ASP A 323 10.69 10.83 -12.61
CA ASP A 323 11.55 9.63 -12.57
C ASP A 323 11.12 8.63 -11.51
N GLY A 324 10.40 9.06 -10.47
CA GLY A 324 9.81 8.20 -9.46
C GLY A 324 8.77 7.22 -10.03
N TYR A 325 8.10 7.60 -11.11
CA TYR A 325 7.07 6.78 -11.77
C TYR A 325 7.64 5.94 -12.92
N ASN A 326 8.84 5.41 -12.75
CA ASN A 326 9.51 4.60 -13.76
C ASN A 326 9.53 3.12 -13.36
N PRO A 327 8.76 2.24 -14.01
CA PRO A 327 8.73 0.82 -13.65
C PRO A 327 10.07 0.11 -13.89
N ALA A 328 10.98 0.67 -14.71
CA ALA A 328 12.33 0.14 -14.90
C ALA A 328 13.20 0.18 -13.63
N LEU A 329 12.79 0.91 -12.57
CA LEU A 329 13.48 0.92 -11.28
C LEU A 329 13.61 -0.50 -10.70
N VAL A 330 12.67 -1.40 -10.97
CA VAL A 330 12.76 -2.80 -10.54
C VAL A 330 14.05 -3.50 -11.01
N VAL A 331 14.57 -3.10 -12.19
CA VAL A 331 15.83 -3.61 -12.74
C VAL A 331 17.03 -2.82 -12.23
N THR A 332 16.92 -1.50 -12.14
CA THR A 332 18.07 -0.59 -12.02
C THR A 332 18.41 -0.22 -10.57
N ASP A 333 17.41 -0.09 -9.69
CA ASP A 333 17.62 0.53 -8.37
C ASP A 333 16.93 -0.20 -7.20
N THR A 334 15.77 -0.80 -7.40
CA THR A 334 14.91 -1.33 -6.31
C THR A 334 15.63 -2.29 -5.37
N SER A 335 16.43 -3.23 -5.89
CA SER A 335 17.17 -4.15 -5.01
C SER A 335 18.14 -3.43 -4.08
N LYS A 336 18.78 -2.35 -4.53
CA LYS A 336 19.70 -1.56 -3.71
C LYS A 336 18.94 -0.76 -2.64
N ARG A 337 17.82 -0.14 -3.02
CA ARG A 337 16.98 0.62 -2.09
C ARG A 337 16.39 -0.29 -1.02
N LEU A 338 15.82 -1.43 -1.42
CA LEU A 338 15.32 -2.45 -0.49
C LEU A 338 16.39 -2.96 0.47
N GLN A 339 17.65 -3.13 0.02
CA GLN A 339 18.72 -3.53 0.92
C GLN A 339 18.95 -2.46 2.00
N THR A 340 18.83 -1.17 1.67
CA THR A 340 18.92 -0.10 2.67
C THR A 340 17.78 -0.19 3.69
N VAL A 341 16.55 -0.46 3.25
CA VAL A 341 15.38 -0.68 4.14
C VAL A 341 15.61 -1.88 5.04
N ILE A 342 16.02 -3.02 4.48
CA ILE A 342 16.31 -4.26 5.22
C ILE A 342 17.40 -4.02 6.28
N ASP A 343 18.50 -3.37 5.90
CA ASP A 343 19.62 -3.11 6.79
C ASP A 343 19.24 -2.18 7.95
N LEU A 344 18.45 -1.11 7.65
CA LEU A 344 17.92 -0.23 8.68
C LEU A 344 17.04 -1.00 9.65
N MET A 345 16.03 -1.70 9.14
CA MET A 345 15.07 -2.43 9.97
C MET A 345 15.76 -3.51 10.83
N TYR A 346 16.75 -4.20 10.27
CA TYR A 346 17.53 -5.19 11.01
C TYR A 346 18.42 -4.56 12.08
N ASN A 347 19.13 -3.48 11.75
CA ASN A 347 20.00 -2.77 12.66
C ASN A 347 19.26 -2.14 13.84
N ASP A 348 18.05 -1.66 13.60
CA ASP A 348 17.21 -1.06 14.64
C ASP A 348 16.35 -2.10 15.39
N GLY A 349 16.45 -3.38 14.98
CA GLY A 349 15.77 -4.49 15.65
C GLY A 349 14.25 -4.55 15.36
N LEU A 350 13.81 -3.91 14.28
CA LEU A 350 12.41 -3.93 13.81
C LEU A 350 12.10 -5.25 13.11
N ILE A 351 13.10 -5.90 12.53
CA ILE A 351 13.01 -7.27 12.01
C ILE A 351 14.08 -8.14 12.68
N SER A 352 13.79 -9.44 12.83
CA SER A 352 14.68 -10.39 13.48
C SER A 352 15.66 -11.07 12.54
N THR A 353 15.36 -11.09 11.25
CA THR A 353 16.13 -11.77 10.20
C THR A 353 16.41 -10.81 9.06
N SER A 354 17.71 -10.65 8.73
CA SER A 354 18.13 -9.96 7.51
C SER A 354 18.19 -10.94 6.34
N PHE A 355 18.01 -10.42 5.11
CA PHE A 355 18.10 -11.19 3.87
C PHE A 355 18.64 -10.32 2.74
N ASP A 356 19.08 -10.95 1.63
CA ASP A 356 19.53 -10.22 0.43
C ASP A 356 18.33 -9.81 -0.42
N ALA A 357 18.21 -8.52 -0.70
CA ALA A 357 17.15 -7.98 -1.54
C ALA A 357 17.15 -8.57 -2.96
N LYS A 358 18.31 -8.97 -3.47
CA LYS A 358 18.44 -9.59 -4.81
C LYS A 358 17.75 -10.96 -4.92
N ASP A 359 17.65 -11.69 -3.79
CA ASP A 359 16.96 -12.96 -3.75
C ASP A 359 15.42 -12.79 -3.65
N TRP A 360 14.96 -11.57 -3.41
CA TRP A 360 13.56 -11.23 -3.26
C TRP A 360 12.95 -10.53 -4.47
N VAL A 361 13.76 -9.76 -5.21
CA VAL A 361 13.33 -9.03 -6.41
C VAL A 361 13.53 -9.89 -7.67
N ASP A 362 12.46 -10.10 -8.42
CA ASP A 362 12.51 -10.75 -9.74
C ASP A 362 12.16 -9.76 -10.85
N SER A 363 13.17 -9.13 -11.42
CA SER A 363 13.03 -8.18 -12.53
C SER A 363 12.68 -8.84 -13.88
N SER A 364 12.73 -10.15 -13.98
CA SER A 364 12.54 -10.87 -15.26
C SER A 364 11.13 -10.65 -15.84
N TYR A 365 10.13 -10.37 -14.98
CA TYR A 365 8.77 -10.04 -15.41
C TYR A 365 8.73 -8.72 -16.18
N TYR A 366 9.42 -7.70 -15.68
CA TYR A 366 9.55 -6.41 -16.35
C TYR A 366 10.35 -6.56 -17.67
N GLU A 367 11.48 -7.26 -17.62
CA GLU A 367 12.33 -7.45 -18.80
C GLU A 367 11.59 -8.12 -19.96
N LYS A 368 10.77 -9.14 -19.65
CA LYS A 368 9.90 -9.81 -20.63
C LYS A 368 8.83 -8.87 -21.16
N ALA A 369 8.12 -8.16 -20.26
CA ALA A 369 7.09 -7.20 -20.63
C ALA A 369 7.64 -6.10 -21.54
N ALA A 370 8.81 -5.55 -21.21
CA ALA A 370 9.48 -4.53 -22.02
C ALA A 370 9.89 -5.04 -23.40
N ALA A 371 10.33 -6.32 -23.52
CA ALA A 371 10.67 -6.92 -24.78
C ALA A 371 9.44 -7.19 -25.68
N GLU A 372 8.27 -7.49 -25.08
CA GLU A 372 7.00 -7.71 -25.80
C GLU A 372 6.37 -6.41 -26.33
N LEU A 373 6.69 -5.25 -25.73
CA LEU A 373 6.15 -3.94 -26.09
C LEU A 373 7.05 -3.12 -27.04
N GLN A 374 8.21 -3.64 -27.43
CA GLN A 374 9.12 -3.05 -28.43
C GLN A 374 8.66 -3.38 -29.84
#